data_5b24f3b2f2be327440c1a6060b51e103
#
_entry.id   5b24f3b2f2be327440c1a6060b51e103
#
_cell.length_a   1.000
_cell.length_b   1.000
_cell.length_c   1.000
_cell.angle_alpha   90.00
_cell.angle_beta   90.00
_cell.angle_gamma   90.00
#
_symmetry.space_group_name_H-M   'P 1'
#
loop_
_entity.id
_entity.type
_entity.pdbx_description
1 polymer ?
#
loop_
_entity_poly.entity_id
_entity_poly.type
_entity_poly.pdbx_seq_one_letter_code
_entity_poly.pdbx_strand_id
1 'polypeptide(L)'
;MPNKDHATNPEREKPDGEGWLVSLEEQKVVQFKPDSTTAHAQWVAVRTYRWVSPRPPEPMTRRRMLRHNAIEAWNSMLKTGWRRCSPPVR
;
A
#
# COMPACT_ATOMS: atom_id res chain seq x y z
N MET A 1 -6.41 -23.11 -18.81
CA MET A 1 -6.44 -23.24 -17.84
C MET A 1 -6.56 -22.26 -16.96
N PRO A 2 -7.22 -22.22 -16.38
CA PRO A 2 -7.46 -21.23 -15.59
C PRO A 2 -6.43 -21.02 -14.67
N ASN A 3 -6.32 -20.15 -14.35
CA ASN A 3 -5.44 -19.84 -13.58
C ASN A 3 -5.84 -19.71 -12.34
N LYS A 4 -6.11 -20.42 -11.73
CA LYS A 4 -6.46 -20.38 -10.57
C LYS A 4 -5.64 -19.66 -9.71
N ASP A 5 -4.58 -19.38 -10.07
CA ASP A 5 -3.75 -18.70 -9.21
C ASP A 5 -4.21 -17.46 -8.77
N HIS A 6 -4.87 -16.75 -9.60
CA HIS A 6 -5.16 -15.47 -9.18
C HIS A 6 -6.18 -15.45 -8.19
N ALA A 7 -6.80 -16.39 -7.85
CA ALA A 7 -7.84 -16.27 -6.89
C ALA A 7 -7.34 -16.39 -5.51
N THR A 8 -6.07 -16.57 -5.32
CA THR A 8 -5.63 -16.96 -4.02
C THR A 8 -5.06 -15.87 -3.17
N ASN A 9 -4.71 -14.74 -3.72
CA ASN A 9 -4.07 -13.71 -2.94
C ASN A 9 -4.62 -12.34 -3.32
N PRO A 10 -5.53 -11.82 -2.52
CA PRO A 10 -6.13 -10.54 -2.86
C PRO A 10 -5.15 -9.41 -2.99
N GLU A 11 -4.06 -9.42 -2.25
CA GLU A 11 -3.09 -8.37 -2.37
C GLU A 11 -2.40 -8.39 -3.71
N ARG A 12 -2.30 -9.56 -4.33
CA ARG A 12 -1.68 -9.61 -5.63
C ARG A 12 -2.59 -9.15 -6.71
N GLU A 13 -3.88 -9.17 -6.47
CA GLU A 13 -4.83 -8.75 -7.47
C GLU A 13 -5.05 -7.26 -7.50
N LYS A 14 -4.50 -6.54 -6.55
CA LYS A 14 -4.66 -5.10 -6.55
C LYS A 14 -3.66 -4.47 -7.49
N PRO A 15 -4.05 -3.40 -8.17
CA PRO A 15 -3.12 -2.72 -9.06
C PRO A 15 -2.00 -2.05 -8.28
N ASP A 16 -0.93 -1.74 -8.97
CA ASP A 16 0.16 -1.01 -8.36
C ASP A 16 -0.34 0.31 -7.83
N GLY A 17 0.19 0.70 -6.69
CA GLY A 17 -0.24 1.95 -6.09
C GLY A 17 -1.45 1.79 -5.20
N GLU A 18 -1.91 0.57 -4.93
CA GLU A 18 -3.01 0.33 -4.02
C GLU A 18 -2.67 -0.81 -3.10
N GLY A 19 -2.94 -0.65 -1.82
CA GLY A 19 -2.69 -1.68 -0.85
C GLY A 19 -1.69 -1.24 0.19
N TRP A 20 -0.99 -2.19 0.74
CA TRP A 20 -0.06 -1.92 1.84
C TRP A 20 1.34 -2.38 1.50
N LEU A 21 2.32 -1.58 1.91
CA LEU A 21 3.72 -1.97 1.80
C LEU A 21 4.33 -1.89 3.19
N VAL A 22 5.26 -2.78 3.47
CA VAL A 22 5.93 -2.82 4.76
C VAL A 22 7.43 -2.82 4.56
N SER A 23 8.12 -2.12 5.45
CA SER A 23 9.57 -2.18 5.53
C SER A 23 9.91 -2.54 6.96
N LEU A 24 10.36 -3.76 7.16
CA LEU A 24 10.74 -4.20 8.49
C LEU A 24 11.99 -3.49 8.94
N GLU A 25 12.86 -3.16 8.01
CA GLU A 25 14.08 -2.48 8.34
C GLU A 25 13.81 -1.08 8.87
N GLU A 26 12.87 -0.37 8.27
CA GLU A 26 12.54 0.97 8.73
C GLU A 26 11.44 0.95 9.77
N GLN A 27 10.86 -0.21 10.04
CA GLN A 27 9.77 -0.35 10.99
C GLN A 27 8.60 0.56 10.64
N LYS A 28 8.21 0.52 9.38
CA LYS A 28 7.10 1.32 8.88
C LYS A 28 6.22 0.51 7.97
N VAL A 29 4.97 0.94 7.90
CA VAL A 29 4.04 0.35 6.96
C VAL A 29 3.28 1.52 6.33
N VAL A 30 3.00 1.41 5.05
CA VAL A 30 2.36 2.49 4.30
C VAL A 30 1.15 1.94 3.59
N GLN A 31 0.05 2.65 3.68
CA GLN A 31 -1.17 2.29 2.99
C GLN A 31 -1.39 3.23 1.81
N PHE A 32 -1.65 2.65 0.64
CA PHE A 32 -2.04 3.41 -0.54
C PHE A 32 -3.49 3.08 -0.81
N LYS A 33 -4.35 4.06 -0.68
CA LYS A 33 -5.78 3.83 -0.85
C LYS A 33 -6.37 4.86 -1.81
N PRO A 34 -7.07 4.42 -2.85
CA PRO A 34 -7.70 5.39 -3.75
C PRO A 34 -8.62 6.30 -2.95
N ASP A 35 -8.44 7.59 -3.14
CA ASP A 35 -9.22 8.58 -2.41
C ASP A 35 -10.22 9.10 -3.40
N SER A 36 -11.26 8.30 -3.67
CA SER A 36 -12.08 8.59 -4.76
C SER A 36 -13.49 8.68 -4.33
N THR A 37 -14.04 9.84 -4.44
CA THR A 37 -15.44 10.02 -4.24
C THR A 37 -16.15 10.17 -5.57
N THR A 38 -15.41 10.11 -6.67
CA THR A 38 -16.01 10.23 -7.98
C THR A 38 -15.41 9.19 -8.89
N ALA A 39 -16.05 8.97 -10.01
CA ALA A 39 -15.59 7.97 -10.95
C ALA A 39 -14.27 8.35 -11.59
N HIS A 40 -13.91 9.63 -11.56
CA HIS A 40 -12.68 10.06 -12.17
C HIS A 40 -11.62 10.40 -11.15
N ALA A 41 -11.71 9.82 -10.00
CA ALA A 41 -10.78 10.18 -8.96
C ALA A 41 -9.39 9.79 -9.35
N GLN A 42 -8.52 10.75 -9.34
CA GLN A 42 -7.14 10.55 -9.69
C GLN A 42 -6.25 10.63 -8.46
N TRP A 43 -6.83 10.69 -7.29
CA TRP A 43 -6.06 10.87 -6.07
C TRP A 43 -5.93 9.61 -5.26
N VAL A 44 -4.79 9.46 -4.62
CA VAL A 44 -4.53 8.32 -3.74
C VAL A 44 -4.10 8.87 -2.40
N ALA A 45 -4.72 8.39 -1.34
CA ALA A 45 -4.31 8.75 0.01
C ALA A 45 -3.18 7.82 0.41
N VAL A 46 -2.09 8.38 0.88
CA VAL A 46 -0.93 7.62 1.30
C VAL A 46 -0.72 7.90 2.78
N ARG A 47 -0.87 6.88 3.59
CA ARG A 47 -0.76 6.99 5.04
C ARG A 47 0.41 6.16 5.51
N THR A 48 1.30 6.77 6.26
CA THR A 48 2.47 6.08 6.79
C THR A 48 2.30 5.87 8.27
N TYR A 49 2.63 4.66 8.71
CA TYR A 49 2.53 4.28 10.11
C TYR A 49 3.86 3.74 10.58
N ARG A 50 4.18 4.01 11.81
CA ARG A 50 5.31 3.36 12.43
C ARG A 50 4.81 2.03 12.95
N TRP A 51 5.53 0.96 12.67
CA TRP A 51 5.05 -0.35 13.06
C TRP A 51 6.18 -1.21 13.59
N VAL A 52 6.09 -1.50 14.88
CA VAL A 52 7.06 -2.34 15.54
C VAL A 52 6.27 -3.48 16.14
N SER A 53 6.28 -4.62 15.45
CA SER A 53 5.52 -5.77 15.91
C SER A 53 5.96 -6.19 17.30
N PRO A 54 5.06 -6.59 18.17
CA PRO A 54 3.63 -6.86 17.91
C PRO A 54 2.71 -5.68 18.22
N ARG A 55 3.24 -4.50 18.37
CA ARG A 55 2.40 -3.35 18.67
C ARG A 55 1.58 -2.96 17.46
N PRO A 56 0.43 -2.35 17.67
CA PRO A 56 -0.36 -1.89 16.54
C PRO A 56 0.33 -0.72 15.85
N PRO A 57 0.07 -0.52 14.57
CA PRO A 57 0.67 0.59 13.85
C PRO A 57 0.27 1.92 14.44
N GLU A 58 1.20 2.86 14.43
CA GLU A 58 0.96 4.21 14.93
C GLU A 58 1.02 5.20 13.78
N PRO A 59 0.00 6.03 13.61
CA PRO A 59 0.00 6.98 12.48
C PRO A 59 1.16 7.95 12.57
N MET A 60 1.80 8.21 11.44
CA MET A 60 2.87 9.17 11.36
C MET A 60 2.52 10.31 10.42
N THR A 61 2.25 10.00 9.16
CA THR A 61 1.95 11.02 8.18
C THR A 61 0.80 10.59 7.30
N ARG A 62 0.20 11.57 6.63
CA ARG A 62 -0.89 11.33 5.75
C ARG A 62 -0.81 12.36 4.65
N ARG A 63 -0.90 11.94 3.41
CA ARG A 63 -0.84 12.86 2.29
C ARG A 63 -1.63 12.29 1.14
N ARG A 64 -1.92 13.12 0.18
CA ARG A 64 -2.61 12.70 -1.04
C ARG A 64 -1.69 12.99 -2.20
N MET A 65 -1.76 12.17 -3.21
CA MET A 65 -0.99 12.42 -4.41
C MET A 65 -1.76 11.90 -5.61
N LEU A 66 -1.41 12.38 -6.77
CA LEU A 66 -2.06 11.93 -7.98
C LEU A 66 -1.72 10.46 -8.21
N ARG A 67 -2.63 9.76 -8.88
CA ARG A 67 -2.48 8.33 -9.05
C ARG A 67 -1.14 7.94 -9.68
N HIS A 68 -0.73 8.64 -10.74
CA HIS A 68 0.51 8.24 -11.38
C HIS A 68 1.71 8.49 -10.49
N ASN A 69 1.65 9.50 -9.64
CA ASN A 69 2.74 9.72 -8.68
C ASN A 69 2.73 8.64 -7.62
N ALA A 70 1.54 8.19 -7.22
CA ALA A 70 1.44 7.14 -6.23
C ALA A 70 2.01 5.83 -6.79
N ILE A 71 1.76 5.55 -8.06
CA ILE A 71 2.29 4.35 -8.68
C ILE A 71 3.81 4.42 -8.74
N GLU A 72 4.35 5.59 -9.08
CA GLU A 72 5.80 5.73 -9.10
C GLU A 72 6.41 5.56 -7.72
N ALA A 73 5.77 6.13 -6.71
CA ALA A 73 6.26 5.98 -5.34
C ALA A 73 6.19 4.52 -4.91
N TRP A 74 5.11 3.85 -5.25
CA TRP A 74 4.92 2.44 -4.92
C TRP A 74 6.05 1.61 -5.54
N ASN A 75 6.29 1.80 -6.83
CA ASN A 75 7.32 1.02 -7.52
C ASN A 75 8.71 1.33 -6.99
N SER A 76 8.96 2.58 -6.65
CA SER A 76 10.23 2.96 -6.09
C SER A 76 10.45 2.30 -4.73
N MET A 77 9.42 2.23 -3.92
CA MET A 77 9.52 1.57 -2.62
C MET A 77 9.79 0.08 -2.78
N LEU A 78 9.12 -0.57 -3.74
CA LEU A 78 9.38 -1.98 -3.97
C LEU A 78 10.82 -2.22 -4.37
N LYS A 79 11.42 -1.29 -5.08
CA LYS A 79 12.82 -1.44 -5.48
C LYS A 79 13.78 -1.23 -4.33
N THR A 80 13.35 -0.58 -3.27
CA THR A 80 14.23 -0.30 -2.16
C THR A 80 13.96 -1.17 -0.95
N GLY A 81 13.29 -2.30 -1.13
CA GLY A 81 13.17 -3.26 -0.06
C GLY A 81 11.81 -3.37 0.58
N TRP A 82 10.88 -2.50 0.23
CA TRP A 82 9.55 -2.62 0.76
C TRP A 82 8.83 -3.81 0.12
N ARG A 83 7.89 -4.39 0.83
CA ARG A 83 7.16 -5.53 0.31
C ARG A 83 5.68 -5.33 0.47
N ARG A 84 4.91 -5.92 -0.41
CA ARG A 84 3.46 -5.91 -0.28
C ARG A 84 3.08 -6.75 0.92
N CYS A 85 2.06 -6.31 1.62
CA CYS A 85 1.59 -7.05 2.79
C CYS A 85 0.10 -6.86 2.97
N SER A 86 -0.48 -7.69 3.81
CA SER A 86 -1.86 -7.53 4.20
C SER A 86 -1.96 -6.42 5.22
N PRO A 87 -3.14 -5.85 5.41
CA PRO A 87 -3.30 -4.81 6.43
C PRO A 87 -2.84 -5.32 7.78
N PRO A 88 -1.98 -4.58 8.46
CA PRO A 88 -1.47 -5.05 9.75
C PRO A 88 -2.44 -4.82 10.90
N VAL A 89 -3.54 -4.11 10.65
CA VAL A 89 -4.52 -3.89 11.70
C VAL A 89 -5.67 -4.81 11.48
N ARG A 90 -6.33 -5.16 12.55
CA ARG A 90 -7.44 -6.04 12.46
C ARG A 90 -8.73 -5.42 12.72
#